data_77bcb522e999deb407cd8704cd12d906
#
_entry.id   77bcb522e999deb407cd8704cd12d906
#
_cell.length_a   1.000
_cell.length_b   1.000
_cell.length_c   1.000
_cell.angle_alpha   90.00
_cell.angle_beta   90.00
_cell.angle_gamma   90.00
#
_symmetry.space_group_name_H-M   'P 1'
#
loop_
_entity.id
_entity.type
_entity.pdbx_description
1 polymer ?
#
loop_
_entity_poly.entity_id
_entity_poly.type
_entity_poly.pdbx_seq_one_letter_code
_entity_poly.pdbx_strand_id
1 'polypeptide(L)'
;MIPDSHDNRRAVGRAGIEKGALLFFKGQIGARGCNVIDISEGGAKLRTHNLSVLPNTFELTFDNFLTIRHCRLIWRDGDFLGVAFEN
;
A
#
# COMPACT_ATOMS: atom_id res chain seq x y z
N MET A 1 14.52 -24.40 12.51
CA MET A 1 13.79 -23.98 12.67
C MET A 1 13.74 -23.38 12.83
N ILE A 2 14.08 -23.41 12.41
CA ILE A 2 13.47 -22.81 12.48
C ILE A 2 13.56 -22.20 12.36
N PRO A 3 13.85 -22.31 12.14
CA PRO A 3 13.38 -21.68 12.00
C PRO A 3 13.36 -21.03 11.82
N ASP A 4 13.74 -21.10 11.51
CA ASP A 4 13.10 -20.49 11.39
C ASP A 4 13.08 -19.90 11.15
N SER A 5 13.67 -20.18 10.97
CA SER A 5 13.07 -19.67 10.89
C SER A 5 13.12 -19.06 10.49
N HIS A 6 13.52 -19.15 10.08
CA HIS A 6 12.89 -18.59 9.86
C HIS A 6 12.60 -18.00 9.48
N ASP A 7 13.20 -18.25 9.23
CA ASP A 7 12.39 -17.68 9.05
C ASP A 7 11.94 -17.08 9.12
N ASN A 8 12.36 -17.08 8.91
CA ASN A 8 11.45 -16.43 9.18
C ASN A 8 11.56 -15.69 9.35
N ARG A 9 11.87 -15.48 8.92
CA ARG A 9 11.59 -14.72 9.25
C ARG A 9 11.48 -13.86 9.05
N ARG A 10 11.55 -13.66 8.69
CA ARG A 10 10.96 -12.84 8.63
C ARG A 10 10.45 -12.28 9.03
N ALA A 11 10.63 -12.22 9.10
CA ALA A 11 9.90 -11.65 9.56
C ALA A 11 9.59 -11.35 9.99
N VAL A 12 10.05 -11.65 9.72
CA VAL A 12 9.42 -11.21 10.52
C VAL A 12 8.76 -10.23 10.70
N GLY A 13 8.75 -10.00 11.17
CA GLY A 13 8.08 -8.91 11.65
C GLY A 13 6.97 -8.41 10.82
N ARG A 14 7.22 -7.88 9.75
CA ARG A 14 6.16 -7.34 8.91
C ARG A 14 5.41 -8.40 8.11
N ALA A 15 5.86 -9.59 8.19
CA ALA A 15 5.18 -10.68 7.51
C ALA A 15 3.75 -10.78 8.03
N GLY A 16 2.80 -10.90 7.13
CA GLY A 16 1.42 -11.05 7.51
C GLY A 16 0.71 -9.76 7.87
N ILE A 17 1.34 -8.63 7.67
CA ILE A 17 0.71 -7.36 7.97
C ILE A 17 -0.09 -6.85 6.80
N GLU A 18 -0.89 -7.61 6.22
CA GLU A 18 -1.69 -7.12 5.11
C GLU A 18 -2.85 -6.30 5.66
N LYS A 19 -2.67 -5.01 5.73
CA LYS A 19 -3.64 -4.10 6.33
C LYS A 19 -4.48 -3.44 5.25
N GLY A 20 -5.78 -3.36 5.49
CA GLY A 20 -6.69 -2.69 4.56
C GLY A 20 -6.47 -1.19 4.55
N ALA A 21 -6.66 -0.59 3.38
CA ALA A 21 -6.54 0.84 3.19
C ALA A 21 -7.47 1.27 2.07
N LEU A 22 -7.68 2.57 1.96
CA LEU A 22 -8.49 3.15 0.89
C LEU A 22 -7.62 4.07 0.06
N LEU A 23 -7.74 3.93 -1.24
CA LEU A 23 -7.01 4.70 -2.23
C LEU A 23 -8.01 5.56 -3.00
N PHE A 24 -7.68 6.84 -3.19
CA PHE A 24 -8.58 7.72 -3.93
C PHE A 24 -7.77 8.79 -4.64
N PHE A 25 -8.36 9.36 -5.68
CA PHE A 25 -7.71 10.42 -6.45
C PHE A 25 -8.76 11.28 -7.11
N LYS A 26 -8.33 12.45 -7.51
CA LYS A 26 -9.21 13.44 -8.13
C LYS A 26 -9.81 12.87 -9.41
N GLY A 27 -11.10 13.07 -9.59
CA GLY A 27 -11.80 12.57 -10.76
C GLY A 27 -12.41 11.19 -10.59
N GLN A 28 -12.08 10.52 -9.49
CA GLN A 28 -12.66 9.22 -9.20
C GLN A 28 -13.82 9.37 -8.22
N ILE A 29 -14.90 8.66 -8.48
CA ILE A 29 -16.04 8.66 -7.58
C ILE A 29 -15.82 7.57 -6.55
N GLY A 30 -15.67 7.98 -5.30
CA GLY A 30 -15.46 7.06 -4.18
C GLY A 30 -14.03 6.59 -4.07
N ALA A 31 -13.75 5.92 -2.98
CA ALA A 31 -12.44 5.35 -2.72
C ALA A 31 -12.44 3.88 -3.11
N ARG A 32 -11.24 3.36 -3.42
CA ARG A 32 -11.07 1.95 -3.78
C ARG A 32 -10.29 1.27 -2.66
N GLY A 33 -10.74 0.08 -2.30
CA GLY A 33 -10.03 -0.72 -1.30
C GLY A 33 -8.73 -1.27 -1.84
N CYS A 34 -7.73 -1.29 -1.01
CA CYS A 34 -6.47 -1.94 -1.32
C CYS A 34 -5.87 -2.48 -0.03
N ASN A 35 -4.75 -3.20 -0.16
CA ASN A 35 -4.07 -3.77 1.00
C ASN A 35 -2.64 -3.25 1.04
N VAL A 36 -2.20 -2.90 2.24
CA VAL A 36 -0.81 -2.52 2.46
C VAL A 36 -0.02 -3.79 2.76
N ILE A 37 0.92 -4.11 1.89
CA ILE A 37 1.75 -5.30 2.03
C ILE A 37 2.97 -4.99 2.90
N ASP A 38 3.51 -3.79 2.70
CA ASP A 38 4.71 -3.36 3.40
C ASP A 38 4.65 -1.85 3.50
N ILE A 39 5.18 -1.29 4.57
CA ILE A 39 5.16 0.15 4.78
C ILE A 39 6.42 0.58 5.51
N SER A 40 6.93 1.75 5.14
CA SER A 40 8.07 2.37 5.78
C SER A 40 7.78 3.86 5.92
N GLU A 41 8.74 4.60 6.46
CA GLU A 41 8.59 6.05 6.58
C GLU A 41 8.40 6.72 5.23
N GLY A 42 9.12 6.25 4.23
CA GLY A 42 9.15 6.91 2.94
C GLY A 42 8.16 6.40 1.92
N GLY A 43 7.51 5.28 2.17
CA GLY A 43 6.61 4.74 1.19
C GLY A 43 5.98 3.43 1.60
N ALA A 44 5.34 2.78 0.63
CA ALA A 44 4.63 1.54 0.90
C ALA A 44 4.56 0.68 -0.35
N LYS A 45 4.34 -0.60 -0.13
CA LYS A 45 3.98 -1.53 -1.20
C LYS A 45 2.52 -1.90 -0.99
N LEU A 46 1.73 -1.74 -2.03
CA LEU A 46 0.29 -1.94 -1.97
C LEU A 46 -0.13 -3.03 -2.93
N ARG A 47 -1.24 -3.68 -2.61
CA ARG A 47 -1.89 -4.59 -3.55
C ARG A 47 -3.30 -4.05 -3.82
N THR A 48 -3.57 -3.74 -5.09
CA THR A 48 -4.89 -3.30 -5.53
C THR A 48 -5.68 -4.50 -6.04
N HIS A 49 -6.94 -4.26 -6.35
CA HIS A 49 -7.83 -5.31 -6.84
C HIS A 49 -8.49 -4.82 -8.11
N ASN A 50 -7.93 -5.22 -9.26
CA ASN A 50 -8.47 -4.90 -10.58
C ASN A 50 -8.56 -3.40 -10.83
N LEU A 51 -7.59 -2.65 -10.34
CA LEU A 51 -7.55 -1.22 -10.60
C LEU A 51 -6.82 -0.99 -11.91
N SER A 52 -7.55 -0.63 -12.95
CA SER A 52 -6.97 -0.48 -14.29
C SER A 52 -6.38 0.91 -14.51
N VAL A 53 -7.02 1.94 -13.98
CA VAL A 53 -6.58 3.33 -14.19
C VAL A 53 -6.05 3.85 -12.87
N LEU A 54 -4.81 4.37 -12.91
CA LEU A 54 -4.18 4.92 -11.73
C LEU A 54 -3.28 6.07 -12.13
N PRO A 55 -3.52 7.28 -11.61
CA PRO A 55 -2.64 8.41 -11.92
C PRO A 55 -1.30 8.26 -11.20
N ASN A 56 -0.34 9.10 -11.56
CA ASN A 56 0.97 9.07 -10.93
C ASN A 56 0.94 9.52 -9.48
N THR A 57 -0.06 10.30 -9.10
CA THR A 57 -0.24 10.73 -7.71
C THR A 57 -1.65 10.45 -7.26
N PHE A 58 -1.79 10.09 -6.01
CA PHE A 58 -3.09 9.79 -5.44
C PHE A 58 -2.99 9.85 -3.93
N GLU A 59 -4.13 9.72 -3.26
CA GLU A 59 -4.17 9.75 -1.80
C GLU A 59 -4.47 8.38 -1.23
N LEU A 60 -4.01 8.17 -0.02
CA LEU A 60 -4.17 6.90 0.67
C LEU A 60 -4.54 7.17 2.12
N THR A 61 -5.44 6.37 2.66
CA THR A 61 -5.77 6.45 4.07
C THR A 61 -5.85 5.06 4.66
N PHE A 62 -5.31 4.90 5.86
CA PHE A 62 -5.31 3.64 6.59
C PHE A 62 -6.31 3.66 7.75
N ASP A 63 -6.88 4.82 8.04
CA ASP A 63 -7.61 5.04 9.28
C ASP A 63 -8.94 5.73 9.03
N ASN A 64 -9.57 5.38 7.94
CA ASN A 64 -10.91 5.86 7.60
C ASN A 64 -10.94 7.39 7.50
N PHE A 65 -9.97 7.93 6.75
CA PHE A 65 -9.86 9.36 6.43
C PHE A 65 -9.46 10.26 7.59
N LEU A 66 -9.05 9.70 8.71
CA LEU A 66 -8.51 10.52 9.79
C LEU A 66 -7.16 11.10 9.39
N THR A 67 -6.36 10.32 8.68
CA THR A 67 -5.07 10.76 8.15
C THR A 67 -5.03 10.47 6.68
N ILE A 68 -4.59 11.45 5.89
CA ILE A 68 -4.46 11.30 4.44
C ILE A 68 -2.98 11.38 4.10
N ARG A 69 -2.49 10.41 3.33
CA ARG A 69 -1.12 10.41 2.85
C ARG A 69 -1.13 10.66 1.35
N HIS A 70 -0.33 11.63 0.91
CA HIS A 70 -0.16 11.88 -0.52
C HIS A 70 0.91 10.95 -1.05
N CYS A 71 0.60 10.26 -2.14
CA CYS A 71 1.47 9.20 -2.67
C CYS A 71 1.82 9.49 -4.10
N ARG A 72 3.06 9.12 -4.47
CA ARG A 72 3.52 9.16 -5.84
C ARG A 72 3.86 7.73 -6.26
N LEU A 73 3.34 7.32 -7.41
CA LEU A 73 3.58 5.98 -7.94
C LEU A 73 5.02 5.87 -8.41
N ILE A 74 5.74 4.89 -7.89
CA ILE A 74 7.12 4.63 -8.25
C ILE A 74 7.19 3.51 -9.29
N TRP A 75 6.45 2.43 -9.06
CA TRP A 75 6.41 1.31 -9.98
C TRP A 75 5.08 0.59 -9.84
N ARG A 76 4.74 -0.17 -10.87
CA ARG A 76 3.55 -0.98 -10.87
C ARG A 76 3.83 -2.31 -11.57
N ASP A 77 3.36 -3.39 -10.96
CA ASP A 77 3.51 -4.72 -11.54
C ASP A 77 2.20 -5.48 -11.24
N GLY A 78 1.32 -5.54 -12.24
CA GLY A 78 0.01 -6.13 -12.06
C GLY A 78 -0.79 -5.38 -11.01
N ASP A 79 -1.21 -6.08 -9.98
CA ASP A 79 -1.96 -5.49 -8.87
C ASP A 79 -1.06 -4.90 -7.80
N PHE A 80 0.24 -5.05 -7.92
CA PHE A 80 1.18 -4.55 -6.92
C PHE A 80 1.72 -3.19 -7.32
N LEU A 81 1.82 -2.30 -6.34
CA LEU A 81 2.32 -0.95 -6.53
C LEU A 81 3.38 -0.62 -5.50
N GLY A 82 4.36 0.15 -5.92
CA GLY A 82 5.27 0.78 -4.98
C GLY A 82 5.03 2.27 -5.02
N VAL A 83 4.86 2.90 -3.86
CA VAL A 83 4.58 4.32 -3.77
C VAL A 83 5.53 5.00 -2.82
N ALA A 84 5.80 6.27 -3.06
CA ALA A 84 6.54 7.14 -2.15
C ALA A 84 5.55 8.11 -1.52
N PHE A 85 5.72 8.37 -0.23
CA PHE A 85 4.90 9.37 0.45
C PHE A 85 5.50 10.75 0.22
N GLU A 86 4.63 11.71 -0.06
CA GLU A 86 5.06 13.06 -0.44
C GLU A 86 4.53 14.12 0.50
N ASN A 87 4.22 13.77 1.72
CA ASN A 87 3.89 14.84 2.66
C ASN A 87 4.98 15.09 3.72
#